data_134faaf29c76d86fa35d962e17bc480e
#
_entry.id   134faaf29c76d86fa35d962e17bc480e
#
_cell.length_a   1.000
_cell.length_b   1.000
_cell.length_c   1.000
_cell.angle_alpha   90.00
_cell.angle_beta   90.00
_cell.angle_gamma   90.00
#
_symmetry.space_group_name_H-M   'P 1'
#
loop_
_entity.id
_entity.type
_entity.pdbx_description
1 polymer ?
#
loop_
_entity_poly.entity_id
_entity_poly.type
_entity_poly.pdbx_seq_one_letter_code
_entity_poly.pdbx_strand_id
1 'polypeptide(L)'
;MTGDADDLIALTHFGITAVVIPQYVAIEEGYFAEEGLDLTLVTGFGADKVLTALISGEADIGFMGAEASIYAYQEGATDPAVNFAQLTQRAGNFLVAREEMPDFKWEDLEGKKVLGGRKGGMPEMVFEYILKKNGIDPQKDLTIDQSIDFGSTAAAFTGDDSAAYTVEFEPSATILEKEGAGYVVASLGEASGYVPYTSYSAKESYMKENPEIIQKFTNALQKGMDYVQSHTPEEIAEVIAPQFKGTDLDTITTIVERYYDQDTWKENLIFEKDSFELLQDILEDAGELNTRAEYEKLVQTEYAQRACES
;
A
#
# COMPACT_ATOMS: atom_id res chain seq x y z
N MET A 1 19.16 27.68 -25.41
CA MET A 1 18.85 26.87 -24.23
C MET A 1 17.46 26.30 -24.51
N THR A 2 17.43 25.13 -25.12
CA THR A 2 16.22 24.32 -25.27
C THR A 2 16.05 23.65 -23.90
N GLY A 3 15.08 24.11 -23.11
CA GLY A 3 14.68 23.37 -21.92
C GLY A 3 14.26 21.98 -22.37
N ASP A 4 14.88 20.96 -21.79
CA ASP A 4 14.41 19.61 -21.94
C ASP A 4 12.95 19.62 -21.47
N ALA A 5 12.05 19.12 -22.30
CA ALA A 5 10.67 18.93 -21.88
C ALA A 5 10.71 17.84 -20.77
N ASP A 6 10.08 18.15 -19.62
CA ASP A 6 9.95 17.18 -18.55
C ASP A 6 9.22 15.94 -19.11
N ASP A 7 9.71 14.75 -18.75
CA ASP A 7 9.07 13.51 -19.15
C ASP A 7 7.75 13.37 -18.37
N LEU A 8 6.61 13.36 -19.09
CA LEU A 8 5.29 13.19 -18.50
C LEU A 8 5.06 11.72 -18.14
N ILE A 9 4.79 11.44 -16.86
CA ILE A 9 4.55 10.11 -16.33
C ILE A 9 3.15 9.99 -15.77
N ALA A 10 2.37 9.04 -16.29
CA ALA A 10 1.08 8.68 -15.72
C ALA A 10 1.27 7.64 -14.61
N LEU A 11 1.11 8.09 -13.35
CA LEU A 11 1.20 7.26 -12.16
C LEU A 11 -0.20 6.98 -11.62
N THR A 12 -0.59 5.71 -11.53
CA THR A 12 -1.84 5.30 -10.90
C THR A 12 -1.57 4.58 -9.58
N HIS A 13 -2.24 4.98 -8.50
CA HIS A 13 -2.15 4.36 -7.19
C HIS A 13 -3.53 3.88 -6.69
N PHE A 14 -3.56 2.89 -5.79
CA PHE A 14 -4.79 2.19 -5.41
C PHE A 14 -5.76 3.00 -4.53
N GLY A 15 -5.35 4.11 -3.93
CA GLY A 15 -6.21 4.95 -3.10
C GLY A 15 -5.50 6.20 -2.61
N ILE A 16 -6.28 7.21 -2.17
CA ILE A 16 -5.73 8.32 -1.37
C ILE A 16 -5.51 7.75 0.03
N THR A 17 -4.34 7.21 0.28
CA THR A 17 -3.98 6.57 1.53
C THR A 17 -2.60 7.03 1.96
N ALA A 18 -2.43 7.18 3.26
CA ALA A 18 -1.18 7.67 3.82
C ALA A 18 -0.01 6.66 3.73
N VAL A 19 -0.22 5.42 3.29
CA VAL A 19 0.91 4.49 3.03
C VAL A 19 1.87 5.00 1.96
N VAL A 20 1.43 5.92 1.08
CA VAL A 20 2.28 6.54 0.03
C VAL A 20 2.98 7.81 0.48
N ILE A 21 3.03 8.13 1.77
CA ILE A 21 3.65 9.35 2.31
C ILE A 21 5.02 9.66 1.70
N PRO A 22 5.97 8.71 1.54
CA PRO A 22 7.25 9.03 0.88
C PRO A 22 7.09 9.54 -0.56
N GLN A 23 6.10 9.05 -1.30
CA GLN A 23 5.78 9.58 -2.64
C GLN A 23 5.23 11.01 -2.57
N TYR A 24 4.36 11.30 -1.59
CA TYR A 24 3.83 12.65 -1.42
C TYR A 24 4.94 13.64 -1.02
N VAL A 25 5.84 13.23 -0.14
CA VAL A 25 7.05 14.01 0.17
C VAL A 25 7.86 14.26 -1.09
N ALA A 26 8.12 13.25 -1.91
CA ALA A 26 8.90 13.42 -3.14
C ALA A 26 8.22 14.35 -4.16
N ILE A 27 6.89 14.42 -4.16
CA ILE A 27 6.13 15.37 -4.97
C ILE A 27 6.27 16.80 -4.42
N GLU A 28 5.97 16.99 -3.13
CA GLU A 28 5.91 18.33 -2.52
C GLU A 28 7.29 18.97 -2.35
N GLU A 29 8.33 18.18 -2.05
CA GLU A 29 9.73 18.63 -2.03
C GLU A 29 10.33 18.81 -3.44
N GLY A 30 9.61 18.43 -4.48
CA GLY A 30 10.02 18.62 -5.87
C GLY A 30 11.07 17.63 -6.38
N TYR A 31 11.31 16.51 -5.71
CA TYR A 31 12.35 15.55 -6.11
C TYR A 31 12.09 14.93 -7.48
N PHE A 32 10.83 14.72 -7.87
CA PHE A 32 10.51 14.29 -9.24
C PHE A 32 10.85 15.36 -10.28
N ALA A 33 10.55 16.63 -10.00
CA ALA A 33 10.88 17.74 -10.88
C ALA A 33 12.40 17.94 -11.01
N GLU A 34 13.18 17.72 -9.93
CA GLU A 34 14.65 17.73 -9.97
C GLU A 34 15.22 16.68 -10.92
N GLU A 35 14.57 15.51 -11.01
CA GLU A 35 14.91 14.45 -11.96
C GLU A 35 14.35 14.71 -13.38
N GLY A 36 13.64 15.82 -13.61
CA GLY A 36 13.02 16.17 -14.89
C GLY A 36 11.78 15.35 -15.20
N LEU A 37 11.03 14.93 -14.18
CA LEU A 37 9.78 14.18 -14.33
C LEU A 37 8.59 15.08 -13.96
N ASP A 38 7.55 15.08 -14.81
CA ASP A 38 6.25 15.68 -14.55
C ASP A 38 5.22 14.56 -14.30
N LEU A 39 4.70 14.45 -13.09
CA LEU A 39 3.80 13.37 -12.68
C LEU A 39 2.33 13.76 -12.84
N THR A 40 1.57 12.93 -13.56
CA THR A 40 0.11 12.93 -13.49
C THR A 40 -0.35 11.81 -12.56
N LEU A 41 -0.80 12.17 -11.35
CA LEU A 41 -1.24 11.21 -10.34
C LEU A 41 -2.73 10.92 -10.47
N VAL A 42 -3.09 9.63 -10.59
CA VAL A 42 -4.48 9.16 -10.70
C VAL A 42 -4.78 8.13 -9.62
N THR A 43 -5.94 8.22 -8.99
CA THR A 43 -6.40 7.24 -7.99
C THR A 43 -7.21 6.13 -8.66
N GLY A 44 -6.75 4.88 -8.55
CA GLY A 44 -7.39 3.71 -9.16
C GLY A 44 -8.46 3.02 -8.29
N PHE A 45 -8.49 3.28 -6.99
CA PHE A 45 -9.42 2.64 -6.02
C PHE A 45 -9.39 1.11 -6.03
N GLY A 46 -8.20 0.51 -6.10
CA GLY A 46 -7.97 -0.93 -6.00
C GLY A 46 -6.80 -1.40 -6.85
N ALA A 47 -6.08 -2.43 -6.39
CA ALA A 47 -4.92 -2.98 -7.09
C ALA A 47 -5.29 -3.53 -8.48
N ASP A 48 -6.47 -4.13 -8.62
CA ASP A 48 -7.01 -4.62 -9.89
C ASP A 48 -7.22 -3.50 -10.92
N LYS A 49 -7.66 -2.33 -10.47
CA LYS A 49 -7.85 -1.16 -11.36
C LYS A 49 -6.52 -0.52 -11.74
N VAL A 50 -5.56 -0.46 -10.81
CA VAL A 50 -4.19 -0.02 -11.10
C VAL A 50 -3.53 -0.94 -12.13
N LEU A 51 -3.62 -2.26 -11.92
CA LEU A 51 -3.11 -3.24 -12.88
C LEU A 51 -3.76 -3.10 -14.25
N THR A 52 -5.08 -2.88 -14.29
CA THR A 52 -5.81 -2.64 -15.55
C THR A 52 -5.28 -1.40 -16.26
N ALA A 53 -5.05 -0.30 -15.55
CA ALA A 53 -4.48 0.92 -16.12
C ALA A 53 -3.07 0.71 -16.70
N LEU A 54 -2.23 -0.09 -16.00
CA LEU A 54 -0.91 -0.48 -16.52
C LEU A 54 -1.01 -1.30 -17.80
N ILE A 55 -1.82 -2.36 -17.79
CA ILE A 55 -1.94 -3.28 -18.94
C ILE A 55 -2.54 -2.56 -20.15
N SER A 56 -3.53 -1.69 -19.95
CA SER A 56 -4.15 -0.90 -21.03
C SER A 56 -3.23 0.20 -21.58
N GLY A 57 -2.18 0.59 -20.85
CA GLY A 57 -1.30 1.71 -21.20
C GLY A 57 -1.87 3.08 -20.84
N GLU A 58 -2.90 3.14 -19.99
CA GLU A 58 -3.40 4.40 -19.40
C GLU A 58 -2.48 4.90 -18.27
N ALA A 59 -1.68 4.02 -17.70
CA ALA A 59 -0.64 4.35 -16.73
C ALA A 59 0.70 3.76 -17.16
N ASP A 60 1.77 4.49 -16.92
CA ASP A 60 3.15 4.06 -17.13
C ASP A 60 3.69 3.31 -15.91
N ILE A 61 3.35 3.80 -14.72
CA ILE A 61 3.73 3.24 -13.42
C ILE A 61 2.48 3.03 -12.58
N GLY A 62 2.42 1.91 -11.86
CA GLY A 62 1.36 1.59 -10.92
C GLY A 62 1.90 1.34 -9.52
N PHE A 63 1.23 1.89 -8.51
CA PHE A 63 1.47 1.59 -7.12
C PHE A 63 0.33 0.73 -6.56
N MET A 64 0.65 -0.49 -6.16
CA MET A 64 -0.33 -1.48 -5.71
C MET A 64 0.31 -2.56 -4.86
N GLY A 65 -0.49 -3.47 -4.32
CA GLY A 65 0.01 -4.71 -3.74
C GLY A 65 0.71 -5.56 -4.80
N ALA A 66 1.86 -6.14 -4.45
CA ALA A 66 2.69 -6.89 -5.39
C ALA A 66 2.02 -8.20 -5.87
N GLU A 67 1.00 -8.69 -5.18
CA GLU A 67 0.19 -9.85 -5.58
C GLU A 67 -0.45 -9.67 -6.96
N ALA A 68 -0.83 -8.45 -7.31
CA ALA A 68 -1.48 -8.17 -8.59
C ALA A 68 -0.59 -8.54 -9.79
N SER A 69 0.73 -8.34 -9.70
CA SER A 69 1.68 -8.74 -10.74
C SER A 69 1.76 -10.27 -10.89
N ILE A 70 1.66 -11.01 -9.77
CA ILE A 70 1.65 -12.48 -9.77
C ILE A 70 0.39 -13.00 -10.45
N TYR A 71 -0.78 -12.46 -10.11
CA TYR A 71 -2.05 -12.84 -10.73
C TYR A 71 -2.05 -12.61 -12.24
N ALA A 72 -1.64 -11.42 -12.70
CA ALA A 72 -1.55 -11.14 -14.13
C ALA A 72 -0.61 -12.09 -14.87
N TYR A 73 0.54 -12.41 -14.27
CA TYR A 73 1.49 -13.35 -14.83
C TYR A 73 0.91 -14.76 -14.96
N GLN A 74 0.19 -15.23 -13.95
CA GLN A 74 -0.47 -16.55 -13.96
C GLN A 74 -1.62 -16.64 -14.96
N GLU A 75 -2.32 -15.54 -15.20
CA GLU A 75 -3.34 -15.43 -16.24
C GLU A 75 -2.77 -15.37 -17.67
N GLY A 76 -1.45 -15.41 -17.79
CA GLY A 76 -0.74 -15.47 -19.07
C GLY A 76 -0.44 -14.14 -19.71
N ALA A 77 -0.26 -13.09 -18.91
CA ALA A 77 0.18 -11.79 -19.42
C ALA A 77 1.49 -11.95 -20.21
N THR A 78 1.46 -11.54 -21.49
CA THR A 78 2.62 -11.60 -22.40
C THR A 78 3.61 -10.46 -22.16
N ASP A 79 3.14 -9.36 -21.56
CA ASP A 79 3.93 -8.20 -21.14
C ASP A 79 3.61 -7.96 -19.66
N PRO A 80 4.29 -8.65 -18.74
CA PRO A 80 3.93 -8.64 -17.33
C PRO A 80 4.23 -7.30 -16.66
N ALA A 81 3.46 -6.98 -15.63
CA ALA A 81 3.82 -5.93 -14.67
C ALA A 81 4.99 -6.41 -13.81
N VAL A 82 6.11 -5.72 -13.86
CA VAL A 82 7.34 -6.03 -13.12
C VAL A 82 7.51 -5.04 -11.99
N ASN A 83 7.74 -5.54 -10.77
CA ASN A 83 7.97 -4.73 -9.60
C ASN A 83 9.42 -4.24 -9.60
N PHE A 84 9.63 -2.94 -9.44
CA PHE A 84 10.98 -2.35 -9.45
C PHE A 84 11.34 -1.58 -8.17
N ALA A 85 10.35 -1.31 -7.30
CA ALA A 85 10.56 -0.62 -6.04
C ALA A 85 9.50 -1.06 -5.01
N GLN A 86 9.91 -1.59 -3.86
CA GLN A 86 9.04 -1.90 -2.74
C GLN A 86 9.02 -0.72 -1.75
N LEU A 87 7.83 -0.15 -1.49
CA LEU A 87 7.70 0.99 -0.58
C LEU A 87 7.50 0.58 0.86
N THR A 88 6.56 -0.33 1.11
CA THR A 88 6.15 -0.68 2.47
C THR A 88 6.55 -2.10 2.84
N GLN A 89 6.90 -2.27 4.11
CA GLN A 89 7.31 -3.54 4.71
C GLN A 89 6.35 -4.05 5.79
N ARG A 90 5.24 -3.35 6.01
CA ARG A 90 4.16 -3.74 6.93
C ARG A 90 2.81 -3.41 6.32
N ALA A 91 1.77 -4.08 6.80
CA ALA A 91 0.41 -3.75 6.42
C ALA A 91 0.06 -2.32 6.83
N GLY A 92 -0.58 -1.58 5.92
CA GLY A 92 -0.92 -0.18 6.13
C GLY A 92 -2.31 0.05 6.73
N ASN A 93 -2.97 -0.98 7.24
CA ASN A 93 -4.32 -0.90 7.73
C ASN A 93 -4.42 -1.21 9.23
N PHE A 94 -5.55 -0.77 9.79
CA PHE A 94 -5.88 -0.85 11.20
C PHE A 94 -7.22 -1.55 11.39
N LEU A 95 -7.36 -2.26 12.51
CA LEU A 95 -8.64 -2.80 12.93
C LEU A 95 -9.35 -1.74 13.79
N VAL A 96 -10.56 -1.38 13.36
CA VAL A 96 -11.41 -0.40 14.04
C VAL A 96 -12.62 -1.11 14.63
N ALA A 97 -12.87 -0.93 15.92
CA ALA A 97 -14.02 -1.45 16.64
C ALA A 97 -15.08 -0.36 16.87
N ARG A 98 -16.31 -0.73 17.18
CA ARG A 98 -17.38 0.24 17.53
C ARG A 98 -17.21 0.81 18.92
N GLU A 99 -16.54 0.11 19.81
CA GLU A 99 -16.34 0.47 21.21
C GLU A 99 -14.87 0.49 21.55
N GLU A 100 -14.47 1.28 22.54
CA GLU A 100 -13.12 1.25 23.07
C GLU A 100 -12.80 -0.11 23.65
N MET A 101 -11.65 -0.68 23.27
CA MET A 101 -11.18 -1.98 23.75
C MET A 101 -9.70 -1.88 24.13
N PRO A 102 -9.38 -1.29 25.30
CA PRO A 102 -7.97 -1.07 25.71
C PRO A 102 -7.20 -2.39 25.91
N ASP A 103 -7.90 -3.48 26.18
CA ASP A 103 -7.34 -4.81 26.36
C ASP A 103 -7.70 -5.76 25.20
N PHE A 104 -7.85 -5.23 23.96
CA PHE A 104 -8.23 -6.00 22.77
C PHE A 104 -7.33 -7.22 22.59
N LYS A 105 -7.96 -8.34 22.25
CA LYS A 105 -7.32 -9.59 21.86
C LYS A 105 -7.91 -10.10 20.56
N TRP A 106 -7.13 -10.80 19.78
CA TRP A 106 -7.60 -11.35 18.50
C TRP A 106 -8.80 -12.28 18.66
N GLU A 107 -8.88 -13.02 19.78
CA GLU A 107 -10.00 -13.90 20.12
C GLU A 107 -11.33 -13.15 20.28
N ASP A 108 -11.31 -11.84 20.53
CA ASP A 108 -12.54 -11.02 20.62
C ASP A 108 -13.28 -10.93 19.26
N LEU A 109 -12.63 -11.31 18.18
CA LEU A 109 -13.22 -11.39 16.85
C LEU A 109 -14.10 -12.63 16.64
N GLU A 110 -13.99 -13.66 17.50
CA GLU A 110 -14.77 -14.89 17.35
C GLU A 110 -16.28 -14.62 17.39
N GLY A 111 -16.98 -15.15 16.41
CA GLY A 111 -18.42 -14.95 16.23
C GLY A 111 -18.84 -13.55 15.75
N LYS A 112 -17.90 -12.68 15.45
CA LYS A 112 -18.18 -11.31 15.00
C LYS A 112 -18.18 -11.19 13.47
N LYS A 113 -18.84 -10.11 12.98
CA LYS A 113 -18.73 -9.69 11.58
C LYS A 113 -17.71 -8.57 11.49
N VAL A 114 -16.78 -8.69 10.54
CA VAL A 114 -15.74 -7.71 10.20
C VAL A 114 -15.89 -7.31 8.74
N LEU A 115 -15.83 -6.02 8.43
CA LEU A 115 -15.69 -5.54 7.06
C LEU A 115 -14.20 -5.66 6.69
N GLY A 116 -13.85 -6.67 5.89
CA GLY A 116 -12.45 -7.05 5.63
C GLY A 116 -11.87 -6.52 4.33
N GLY A 117 -12.69 -5.84 3.52
CA GLY A 117 -12.29 -5.41 2.18
C GLY A 117 -12.35 -6.53 1.13
N ARG A 118 -11.90 -6.24 -0.08
CA ARG A 118 -12.03 -7.11 -1.24
C ARG A 118 -11.22 -8.40 -1.08
N LYS A 119 -11.85 -9.55 -1.37
CA LYS A 119 -11.20 -10.87 -1.38
C LYS A 119 -9.97 -10.90 -2.31
N GLY A 120 -8.90 -11.54 -1.85
CA GLY A 120 -7.67 -11.77 -2.60
C GLY A 120 -6.79 -10.51 -2.79
N GLY A 121 -7.14 -9.40 -2.13
CA GLY A 121 -6.26 -8.23 -2.02
C GLY A 121 -5.32 -8.35 -0.83
N MET A 122 -4.14 -7.74 -0.89
CA MET A 122 -3.17 -7.78 0.22
C MET A 122 -3.77 -7.43 1.59
N PRO A 123 -4.64 -6.40 1.73
CA PRO A 123 -5.21 -6.08 3.03
C PRO A 123 -6.01 -7.22 3.66
N GLU A 124 -6.82 -7.88 2.87
CA GLU A 124 -7.67 -8.98 3.31
C GLU A 124 -6.84 -10.24 3.59
N MET A 125 -5.92 -10.60 2.69
CA MET A 125 -5.06 -11.77 2.89
C MET A 125 -4.12 -11.63 4.09
N VAL A 126 -3.57 -10.43 4.34
CA VAL A 126 -2.76 -10.18 5.54
C VAL A 126 -3.62 -10.24 6.81
N PHE A 127 -4.85 -9.77 6.77
CA PHE A 127 -5.77 -9.92 7.89
C PHE A 127 -6.04 -11.40 8.20
N GLU A 128 -6.35 -12.23 7.19
CA GLU A 128 -6.49 -13.67 7.38
C GLU A 128 -5.20 -14.33 7.91
N TYR A 129 -4.04 -13.92 7.40
CA TYR A 129 -2.74 -14.38 7.88
C TYR A 129 -2.54 -14.08 9.36
N ILE A 130 -2.90 -12.87 9.83
CA ILE A 130 -2.85 -12.50 11.24
C ILE A 130 -3.80 -13.37 12.09
N LEU A 131 -5.04 -13.59 11.62
CA LEU A 131 -6.01 -14.45 12.31
C LEU A 131 -5.45 -15.85 12.52
N LYS A 132 -4.93 -16.46 11.46
CA LYS A 132 -4.33 -17.80 11.52
C LYS A 132 -3.12 -17.86 12.44
N LYS A 133 -2.25 -16.84 12.46
CA LYS A 133 -1.14 -16.73 13.42
C LYS A 133 -1.62 -16.72 14.88
N ASN A 134 -2.81 -16.23 15.13
CA ASN A 134 -3.43 -16.19 16.46
C ASN A 134 -4.36 -17.40 16.72
N GLY A 135 -4.35 -18.42 15.85
CA GLY A 135 -5.11 -19.65 16.03
C GLY A 135 -6.58 -19.54 15.65
N ILE A 136 -6.99 -18.48 14.96
CA ILE A 136 -8.37 -18.20 14.55
C ILE A 136 -8.54 -18.65 13.08
N ASP A 137 -9.54 -19.46 12.82
CA ASP A 137 -9.91 -19.90 11.46
C ASP A 137 -10.79 -18.81 10.80
N PRO A 138 -10.28 -18.06 9.78
CA PRO A 138 -11.02 -16.96 9.17
C PRO A 138 -12.32 -17.39 8.47
N GLN A 139 -12.46 -18.69 8.16
CA GLN A 139 -13.64 -19.22 7.48
C GLN A 139 -14.70 -19.78 8.43
N LYS A 140 -14.37 -19.99 9.72
CA LYS A 140 -15.26 -20.65 10.69
C LYS A 140 -15.54 -19.81 11.92
N ASP A 141 -14.52 -19.12 12.43
CA ASP A 141 -14.58 -18.51 13.75
C ASP A 141 -15.18 -17.10 13.73
N LEU A 142 -15.23 -16.46 12.56
CA LEU A 142 -15.84 -15.13 12.36
C LEU A 142 -16.46 -15.01 10.96
N THR A 143 -17.10 -13.88 10.68
CA THR A 143 -17.60 -13.55 9.35
C THR A 143 -16.83 -12.37 8.78
N ILE A 144 -16.02 -12.58 7.74
CA ILE A 144 -15.35 -11.50 7.02
C ILE A 144 -16.22 -11.13 5.81
N ASP A 145 -16.76 -9.90 5.80
CA ASP A 145 -17.48 -9.36 4.66
C ASP A 145 -16.49 -8.81 3.65
N GLN A 146 -16.37 -9.49 2.53
CA GLN A 146 -15.43 -9.18 1.44
C GLN A 146 -16.12 -8.51 0.24
N SER A 147 -17.38 -8.11 0.39
CA SER A 147 -18.19 -7.56 -0.71
C SER A 147 -18.06 -6.04 -0.89
N ILE A 148 -17.39 -5.36 0.04
CA ILE A 148 -17.29 -3.90 0.07
C ILE A 148 -15.88 -3.48 -0.34
N ASP A 149 -15.79 -2.65 -1.38
CA ASP A 149 -14.52 -2.07 -1.84
C ASP A 149 -13.90 -1.14 -0.77
N PHE A 150 -12.57 -1.14 -0.67
CA PHE A 150 -11.84 -0.12 0.09
C PHE A 150 -12.23 1.28 -0.38
N GLY A 151 -12.33 2.22 0.49
CA GLY A 151 -12.88 3.55 0.22
C GLY A 151 -14.39 3.66 0.45
N SER A 152 -15.07 2.51 0.67
CA SER A 152 -16.48 2.48 1.08
C SER A 152 -16.68 1.77 2.42
N THR A 153 -15.66 1.12 2.98
CA THR A 153 -15.74 0.36 4.23
C THR A 153 -16.10 1.24 5.42
N ALA A 154 -15.47 2.39 5.60
CA ALA A 154 -15.80 3.34 6.66
C ALA A 154 -17.25 3.85 6.57
N ALA A 155 -17.73 4.19 5.36
CA ALA A 155 -19.10 4.61 5.16
C ALA A 155 -20.10 3.47 5.42
N ALA A 156 -19.77 2.24 5.02
CA ALA A 156 -20.58 1.07 5.31
C ALA A 156 -20.61 0.78 6.82
N PHE A 157 -19.47 0.90 7.49
CA PHE A 157 -19.37 0.73 8.94
C PHE A 157 -20.21 1.74 9.69
N THR A 158 -20.20 3.02 9.31
CA THR A 158 -21.02 4.05 9.96
C THR A 158 -22.51 3.95 9.60
N GLY A 159 -22.83 3.43 8.42
CA GLY A 159 -24.20 3.34 7.91
C GLY A 159 -25.00 2.11 8.36
N ASP A 160 -24.32 1.04 8.82
CA ASP A 160 -24.95 -0.23 9.23
C ASP A 160 -24.24 -0.84 10.43
N ASP A 161 -24.99 -1.02 11.53
CA ASP A 161 -24.46 -1.58 12.79
C ASP A 161 -24.24 -3.10 12.77
N SER A 162 -24.41 -3.76 11.62
CA SER A 162 -24.27 -5.23 11.52
C SER A 162 -22.84 -5.75 11.71
N ALA A 163 -21.83 -4.93 11.39
CA ALA A 163 -20.42 -5.28 11.58
C ALA A 163 -19.91 -4.70 12.91
N ALA A 164 -19.23 -5.53 13.70
CA ALA A 164 -18.61 -5.12 14.95
C ALA A 164 -17.25 -4.41 14.72
N TYR A 165 -16.58 -4.77 13.63
CA TYR A 165 -15.26 -4.25 13.27
C TYR A 165 -15.18 -3.94 11.79
N THR A 166 -14.24 -3.05 11.44
CA THR A 166 -13.85 -2.78 10.06
C THR A 166 -12.34 -2.67 9.94
N VAL A 167 -11.81 -3.07 8.77
CA VAL A 167 -10.40 -2.91 8.42
C VAL A 167 -10.26 -1.65 7.60
N GLU A 168 -9.54 -0.67 8.11
CA GLU A 168 -9.43 0.65 7.51
C GLU A 168 -7.99 1.08 7.28
N PHE A 169 -7.77 1.84 6.21
CA PHE A 169 -6.55 2.60 6.02
C PHE A 169 -6.66 3.99 6.63
N GLU A 170 -5.53 4.66 6.81
CA GLU A 170 -5.53 6.10 7.06
C GLU A 170 -5.77 6.88 5.74
N PRO A 171 -6.57 7.93 5.75
CA PRO A 171 -7.06 8.70 6.90
C PRO A 171 -8.36 8.19 7.54
N SER A 172 -9.00 7.16 6.97
CA SER A 172 -10.34 6.72 7.41
C SER A 172 -10.36 6.25 8.88
N ALA A 173 -9.34 5.54 9.32
CA ALA A 173 -9.24 5.06 10.71
C ALA A 173 -9.25 6.24 11.71
N THR A 174 -8.39 7.23 11.50
CA THR A 174 -8.34 8.44 12.36
C THR A 174 -9.62 9.26 12.26
N ILE A 175 -10.25 9.37 11.09
CA ILE A 175 -11.51 10.09 10.92
C ILE A 175 -12.64 9.42 11.72
N LEU A 176 -12.76 8.09 11.67
CA LEU A 176 -13.74 7.34 12.46
C LEU A 176 -13.58 7.60 13.97
N GLU A 177 -12.35 7.67 14.47
CA GLU A 177 -12.10 7.98 15.88
C GLU A 177 -12.49 9.43 16.23
N LYS A 178 -12.10 10.40 15.39
CA LYS A 178 -12.45 11.83 15.62
C LYS A 178 -13.95 12.07 15.60
N GLU A 179 -14.68 11.33 14.78
CA GLU A 179 -16.15 11.38 14.73
C GLU A 179 -16.85 10.58 15.84
N GLY A 180 -16.09 9.82 16.64
CA GLY A 180 -16.62 8.93 17.67
C GLY A 180 -17.44 7.77 17.09
N ALA A 181 -17.20 7.43 15.82
CA ALA A 181 -17.89 6.36 15.09
C ALA A 181 -17.16 5.00 15.21
N GLY A 182 -15.91 5.01 15.66
CA GLY A 182 -15.09 3.82 15.86
C GLY A 182 -13.81 4.14 16.63
N TYR A 183 -13.10 3.09 17.01
CA TYR A 183 -11.86 3.15 17.80
C TYR A 183 -10.84 2.19 17.21
N VAL A 184 -9.64 2.67 16.92
CA VAL A 184 -8.53 1.80 16.49
C VAL A 184 -8.13 0.91 17.67
N VAL A 185 -8.24 -0.40 17.47
CA VAL A 185 -7.94 -1.40 18.52
C VAL A 185 -6.69 -2.21 18.23
N ALA A 186 -6.26 -2.27 16.95
CA ALA A 186 -5.02 -2.94 16.59
C ALA A 186 -4.44 -2.38 15.29
N SER A 187 -3.11 -2.34 15.20
CA SER A 187 -2.37 -2.18 13.95
C SER A 187 -2.20 -3.54 13.28
N LEU A 188 -2.67 -3.69 12.03
CA LEU A 188 -2.40 -4.89 11.26
C LEU A 188 -0.93 -4.95 10.84
N GLY A 189 -0.27 -3.78 10.71
CA GLY A 189 1.15 -3.70 10.42
C GLY A 189 2.04 -4.27 11.50
N GLU A 190 1.73 -4.00 12.77
CA GLU A 190 2.43 -4.60 13.89
C GLU A 190 2.13 -6.11 14.01
N ALA A 191 0.85 -6.47 13.88
CA ALA A 191 0.40 -7.86 14.05
C ALA A 191 0.91 -8.79 12.95
N SER A 192 1.00 -8.34 11.70
CA SER A 192 1.56 -9.13 10.60
C SER A 192 3.06 -9.37 10.75
N GLY A 193 3.78 -8.42 11.34
CA GLY A 193 5.22 -8.31 11.23
C GLY A 193 5.62 -7.76 9.84
N TYR A 194 6.85 -8.00 9.43
CA TYR A 194 7.32 -7.58 8.11
C TYR A 194 6.72 -8.45 7.02
N VAL A 195 5.99 -7.81 6.11
CA VAL A 195 5.39 -8.42 4.91
C VAL A 195 5.58 -7.46 3.73
N PRO A 196 5.85 -7.92 2.51
CA PRO A 196 5.95 -7.06 1.34
C PRO A 196 4.55 -6.60 0.94
N TYR A 197 4.16 -5.41 1.38
CA TYR A 197 2.77 -4.99 1.28
C TYR A 197 2.45 -4.25 -0.01
N THR A 198 3.29 -3.27 -0.40
CA THR A 198 3.08 -2.50 -1.64
C THR A 198 4.37 -2.27 -2.41
N SER A 199 4.24 -2.19 -3.74
CA SER A 199 5.35 -1.94 -4.66
C SER A 199 4.92 -1.06 -5.84
N TYR A 200 5.92 -0.47 -6.49
CA TYR A 200 5.77 0.17 -7.79
C TYR A 200 6.09 -0.84 -8.88
N SER A 201 5.26 -0.86 -9.90
CA SER A 201 5.38 -1.74 -11.04
C SER A 201 5.18 -0.98 -12.34
N ALA A 202 5.82 -1.46 -13.40
CA ALA A 202 5.60 -1.01 -14.77
C ALA A 202 5.60 -2.22 -15.69
N LYS A 203 5.07 -2.10 -16.92
CA LYS A 203 5.16 -3.17 -17.92
C LYS A 203 6.62 -3.44 -18.26
N GLU A 204 6.97 -4.71 -18.46
CA GLU A 204 8.32 -5.11 -18.85
C GLU A 204 8.80 -4.39 -20.11
N SER A 205 7.91 -4.22 -21.10
CA SER A 205 8.21 -3.48 -22.32
C SER A 205 8.53 -2.01 -22.05
N TYR A 206 7.71 -1.35 -21.20
CA TYR A 206 7.92 0.05 -20.84
C TYR A 206 9.27 0.27 -20.15
N MET A 207 9.63 -0.62 -19.19
CA MET A 207 10.92 -0.53 -18.49
C MET A 207 12.12 -0.71 -19.44
N LYS A 208 11.99 -1.58 -20.44
CA LYS A 208 13.02 -1.78 -21.46
C LYS A 208 13.18 -0.59 -22.40
N GLU A 209 12.07 0.06 -22.74
CA GLU A 209 12.06 1.23 -23.64
C GLU A 209 12.46 2.52 -22.91
N ASN A 210 12.16 2.62 -21.61
CA ASN A 210 12.35 3.83 -20.80
C ASN A 210 13.13 3.58 -19.50
N PRO A 211 14.31 2.91 -19.54
CA PRO A 211 15.04 2.56 -18.33
C PRO A 211 15.53 3.79 -17.54
N GLU A 212 15.77 4.92 -18.23
CA GLU A 212 16.19 6.16 -17.60
C GLU A 212 15.06 6.80 -16.79
N ILE A 213 13.82 6.72 -17.29
CA ILE A 213 12.63 7.22 -16.58
C ILE A 213 12.41 6.43 -15.30
N ILE A 214 12.48 5.09 -15.37
CA ILE A 214 12.34 4.24 -14.19
C ILE A 214 13.43 4.55 -13.16
N GLN A 215 14.68 4.79 -13.59
CA GLN A 215 15.76 5.17 -12.68
C GLN A 215 15.51 6.53 -12.03
N LYS A 216 15.18 7.55 -12.79
CA LYS A 216 14.85 8.89 -12.28
C LYS A 216 13.69 8.84 -11.27
N PHE A 217 12.62 8.09 -11.61
CA PHE A 217 11.49 7.89 -10.71
C PHE A 217 11.92 7.24 -9.38
N THR A 218 12.74 6.20 -9.47
CA THR A 218 13.23 5.47 -8.30
C THR A 218 14.17 6.33 -7.44
N ASN A 219 15.03 7.15 -8.07
CA ASN A 219 15.89 8.11 -7.36
C ASN A 219 15.06 9.13 -6.56
N ALA A 220 14.07 9.76 -7.22
CA ALA A 220 13.20 10.74 -6.57
C ALA A 220 12.43 10.12 -5.39
N LEU A 221 11.94 8.88 -5.59
CA LEU A 221 11.21 8.16 -4.54
C LEU A 221 12.13 7.80 -3.36
N GLN A 222 13.38 7.40 -3.60
CA GLN A 222 14.35 7.12 -2.53
C GLN A 222 14.64 8.39 -1.70
N LYS A 223 14.80 9.56 -2.34
CA LYS A 223 14.91 10.84 -1.60
C LYS A 223 13.69 11.08 -0.69
N GLY A 224 12.48 10.75 -1.14
CA GLY A 224 11.28 10.80 -0.31
C GLY A 224 11.32 9.83 0.87
N MET A 225 11.85 8.63 0.69
CA MET A 225 12.08 7.68 1.78
C MET A 225 13.10 8.21 2.78
N ASP A 226 14.22 8.74 2.31
CA ASP A 226 15.29 9.31 3.16
C ASP A 226 14.79 10.51 3.97
N TYR A 227 13.92 11.33 3.35
CA TYR A 227 13.26 12.43 4.05
C TYR A 227 12.41 11.91 5.22
N VAL A 228 11.54 10.94 4.97
CA VAL A 228 10.67 10.37 6.01
C VAL A 228 11.49 9.76 7.14
N GLN A 229 12.62 9.14 6.87
CA GLN A 229 13.49 8.55 7.90
C GLN A 229 14.26 9.58 8.73
N SER A 230 14.47 10.79 8.21
CA SER A 230 15.31 11.80 8.83
C SER A 230 14.53 12.96 9.47
N HIS A 231 13.20 13.02 9.31
CA HIS A 231 12.35 14.09 9.81
C HIS A 231 11.30 13.57 10.80
N THR A 232 10.79 14.47 11.63
CA THR A 232 9.74 14.14 12.60
C THR A 232 8.38 13.99 11.90
N PRO A 233 7.42 13.27 12.52
CA PRO A 233 6.07 13.19 11.98
C PRO A 233 5.40 14.53 11.72
N GLU A 234 5.66 15.55 12.56
CA GLU A 234 5.13 16.90 12.37
C GLU A 234 5.72 17.57 11.13
N GLU A 235 7.04 17.48 10.93
CA GLU A 235 7.71 18.03 9.75
C GLU A 235 7.20 17.34 8.46
N ILE A 236 7.03 16.03 8.49
CA ILE A 236 6.47 15.25 7.38
C ILE A 236 5.03 15.69 7.09
N ALA A 237 4.20 15.84 8.15
CA ALA A 237 2.81 16.27 8.02
C ALA A 237 2.68 17.66 7.39
N GLU A 238 3.55 18.62 7.76
CA GLU A 238 3.59 19.96 7.15
C GLU A 238 3.86 19.89 5.65
N VAL A 239 4.81 19.06 5.22
CA VAL A 239 5.17 18.91 3.80
C VAL A 239 4.02 18.30 3.00
N ILE A 240 3.40 17.22 3.48
CA ILE A 240 2.37 16.50 2.72
C ILE A 240 0.96 17.07 2.85
N ALA A 241 0.75 18.10 3.69
CA ALA A 241 -0.58 18.70 3.92
C ALA A 241 -1.33 19.08 2.62
N PRO A 242 -0.68 19.57 1.53
CA PRO A 242 -1.36 19.87 0.28
C PRO A 242 -2.05 18.66 -0.37
N GLN A 243 -1.60 17.42 -0.08
CA GLN A 243 -2.19 16.19 -0.60
C GLN A 243 -3.48 15.79 0.16
N PHE A 244 -3.68 16.30 1.38
CA PHE A 244 -4.80 15.98 2.27
C PHE A 244 -5.78 17.15 2.39
N LYS A 245 -6.33 17.60 1.26
CA LYS A 245 -7.25 18.75 1.22
C LYS A 245 -8.47 18.53 2.12
N GLY A 246 -8.66 19.47 3.05
CA GLY A 246 -9.80 19.42 3.97
C GLY A 246 -9.54 18.67 5.28
N THR A 247 -8.35 18.11 5.45
CA THR A 247 -7.89 17.49 6.70
C THR A 247 -7.02 18.48 7.47
N ASP A 248 -7.26 18.64 8.76
CA ASP A 248 -6.45 19.53 9.62
C ASP A 248 -5.07 18.91 9.89
N LEU A 249 -4.08 19.77 10.18
CA LEU A 249 -2.69 19.36 10.36
C LEU A 249 -2.51 18.36 11.51
N ASP A 250 -3.25 18.52 12.62
CA ASP A 250 -3.17 17.61 13.76
C ASP A 250 -3.61 16.20 13.37
N THR A 251 -4.64 16.10 12.52
CA THR A 251 -5.07 14.82 11.96
C THR A 251 -4.00 14.19 11.08
N ILE A 252 -3.39 14.99 10.19
CA ILE A 252 -2.31 14.51 9.31
C ILE A 252 -1.12 14.03 10.15
N THR A 253 -0.74 14.80 11.19
CA THR A 253 0.33 14.42 12.11
C THR A 253 0.05 13.07 12.78
N THR A 254 -1.15 12.88 13.34
CA THR A 254 -1.55 11.60 13.94
C THR A 254 -1.45 10.44 12.96
N ILE A 255 -1.85 10.64 11.70
CA ILE A 255 -1.74 9.64 10.63
C ILE A 255 -0.27 9.28 10.36
N VAL A 256 0.60 10.30 10.25
CA VAL A 256 2.04 10.09 10.02
C VAL A 256 2.67 9.34 11.20
N GLU A 257 2.38 9.76 12.44
CA GLU A 257 2.86 9.11 13.66
C GLU A 257 2.53 7.62 13.67
N ARG A 258 1.28 7.24 13.37
CA ARG A 258 0.87 5.82 13.34
C ARG A 258 1.67 4.97 12.36
N TYR A 259 1.91 5.50 11.16
CA TYR A 259 2.71 4.78 10.16
C TYR A 259 4.20 4.80 10.48
N TYR A 260 4.68 5.87 11.08
CA TYR A 260 6.06 6.00 11.54
C TYR A 260 6.35 5.02 12.70
N ASP A 261 5.51 5.02 13.71
CA ASP A 261 5.67 4.18 14.92
C ASP A 261 5.60 2.68 14.61
N GLN A 262 4.76 2.27 13.66
CA GLN A 262 4.69 0.88 13.23
C GLN A 262 5.79 0.47 12.24
N ASP A 263 6.73 1.36 11.88
CA ASP A 263 7.81 1.08 10.93
C ASP A 263 7.30 0.60 9.55
N THR A 264 6.35 1.37 8.98
CA THR A 264 5.64 1.00 7.75
C THR A 264 6.55 0.96 6.53
N TRP A 265 7.45 1.96 6.41
CA TRP A 265 8.27 2.14 5.23
C TRP A 265 9.63 1.48 5.37
N LYS A 266 10.13 0.94 4.26
CA LYS A 266 11.47 0.36 4.20
C LYS A 266 12.55 1.45 4.30
N GLU A 267 13.75 1.05 4.69
CA GLU A 267 14.95 1.91 4.60
C GLU A 267 15.33 2.20 3.15
N ASN A 268 15.10 1.23 2.26
CA ASN A 268 15.38 1.34 0.83
C ASN A 268 14.27 0.66 0.01
N LEU A 269 14.27 0.93 -1.28
CA LEU A 269 13.24 0.44 -2.20
C LEU A 269 13.49 -0.97 -2.76
N ILE A 270 14.52 -1.69 -2.30
CA ILE A 270 14.89 -3.01 -2.82
C ILE A 270 13.81 -4.03 -2.42
N PHE A 271 13.21 -4.70 -3.40
CA PHE A 271 12.28 -5.80 -3.17
C PHE A 271 13.05 -7.11 -3.07
N GLU A 272 13.36 -7.52 -1.85
CA GLU A 272 14.16 -8.68 -1.55
C GLU A 272 13.48 -9.99 -1.99
N LYS A 273 14.30 -10.99 -2.36
CA LYS A 273 13.78 -12.30 -2.77
C LYS A 273 13.01 -12.99 -1.66
N ASP A 274 13.52 -12.96 -0.43
CA ASP A 274 12.86 -13.57 0.72
C ASP A 274 11.50 -12.93 0.99
N SER A 275 11.36 -11.61 0.74
CA SER A 275 10.08 -10.91 0.84
C SER A 275 9.10 -11.37 -0.24
N PHE A 276 9.57 -11.60 -1.47
CA PHE A 276 8.72 -12.13 -2.54
C PHE A 276 8.28 -13.58 -2.28
N GLU A 277 9.14 -14.39 -1.70
CA GLU A 277 8.77 -15.76 -1.29
C GLU A 277 7.72 -15.73 -0.17
N LEU A 278 7.88 -14.86 0.84
CA LEU A 278 6.88 -14.66 1.89
C LEU A 278 5.54 -14.18 1.32
N LEU A 279 5.55 -13.30 0.31
CA LEU A 279 4.31 -12.89 -0.37
C LEU A 279 3.59 -14.11 -0.93
N GLN A 280 4.31 -15.00 -1.60
CA GLN A 280 3.73 -16.21 -2.18
C GLN A 280 3.25 -17.19 -1.11
N ASP A 281 3.94 -17.28 0.04
CA ASP A 281 3.45 -18.06 1.19
C ASP A 281 2.09 -17.55 1.68
N ILE A 282 1.92 -16.23 1.77
CA ILE A 282 0.66 -15.60 2.18
C ILE A 282 -0.45 -15.88 1.16
N LEU A 283 -0.15 -15.80 -0.14
CA LEU A 283 -1.12 -16.09 -1.21
C LEU A 283 -1.53 -17.58 -1.22
N GLU A 284 -0.58 -18.49 -1.03
CA GLU A 284 -0.88 -19.94 -0.93
C GLU A 284 -1.75 -20.24 0.30
N ASP A 285 -1.42 -19.61 1.44
CA ASP A 285 -2.16 -19.78 2.68
C ASP A 285 -3.60 -19.22 2.59
N ALA A 286 -3.79 -18.15 1.83
CA ALA A 286 -5.11 -17.59 1.51
C ALA A 286 -5.89 -18.46 0.47
N GLY A 287 -5.23 -19.42 -0.19
CA GLY A 287 -5.82 -20.22 -1.26
C GLY A 287 -5.93 -19.51 -2.61
N GLU A 288 -5.22 -18.40 -2.78
CA GLU A 288 -5.24 -17.55 -3.98
C GLU A 288 -4.09 -17.88 -4.95
N LEU A 289 -3.14 -18.75 -4.56
CA LEU A 289 -2.00 -19.13 -5.38
C LEU A 289 -1.93 -20.67 -5.54
N ASN A 290 -1.94 -21.14 -6.79
CA ASN A 290 -1.78 -22.56 -7.11
C ASN A 290 -0.38 -22.92 -7.60
N THR A 291 0.35 -21.99 -8.15
CA THR A 291 1.70 -22.18 -8.69
C THR A 291 2.52 -20.92 -8.46
N ARG A 292 3.70 -21.07 -7.90
CA ARG A 292 4.58 -19.93 -7.63
C ARG A 292 5.15 -19.33 -8.92
N ALA A 293 5.28 -18.02 -8.92
CA ALA A 293 6.01 -17.28 -9.94
C ALA A 293 7.50 -17.21 -9.61
N GLU A 294 8.34 -17.18 -10.65
CA GLU A 294 9.78 -16.96 -10.47
C GLU A 294 10.06 -15.49 -10.13
N TYR A 295 10.84 -15.24 -9.08
CA TYR A 295 11.22 -13.90 -8.65
C TYR A 295 11.81 -13.06 -9.79
N GLU A 296 12.74 -13.63 -10.53
CA GLU A 296 13.48 -12.98 -11.63
C GLU A 296 12.58 -12.58 -12.82
N LYS A 297 11.34 -13.07 -12.85
CA LYS A 297 10.35 -12.71 -13.88
C LYS A 297 9.53 -11.47 -13.49
N LEU A 298 9.32 -11.25 -12.20
CA LEU A 298 8.39 -10.25 -11.69
C LEU A 298 9.04 -9.18 -10.81
N VAL A 299 10.37 -9.27 -10.57
CA VAL A 299 11.09 -8.28 -9.77
C VAL A 299 12.41 -7.91 -10.44
N GLN A 300 12.67 -6.60 -10.53
CA GLN A 300 13.93 -6.02 -10.96
C GLN A 300 14.43 -5.02 -9.91
N THR A 301 15.53 -5.33 -9.24
CA THR A 301 16.05 -4.55 -8.11
C THR A 301 17.13 -3.54 -8.50
N GLU A 302 17.64 -3.59 -9.71
CA GLU A 302 18.77 -2.78 -10.16
C GLU A 302 18.56 -1.27 -10.06
N TYR A 303 17.32 -0.81 -10.26
CA TYR A 303 16.97 0.60 -10.13
C TYR A 303 17.00 1.06 -8.68
N ALA A 304 16.42 0.26 -7.78
CA ALA A 304 16.43 0.53 -6.35
C ALA A 304 17.86 0.46 -5.77
N GLN A 305 18.67 -0.51 -6.20
CA GLN A 305 20.07 -0.63 -5.78
C GLN A 305 20.87 0.63 -6.17
N ARG A 306 20.72 1.11 -7.41
CA ARG A 306 21.40 2.35 -7.85
C ARG A 306 20.89 3.60 -7.13
N ALA A 307 19.61 3.67 -6.80
CA ALA A 307 19.04 4.78 -6.06
C ALA A 307 19.58 4.88 -4.62
N CYS A 308 19.92 3.75 -3.98
CA CYS A 308 20.55 3.73 -2.66
C CYS A 308 22.02 4.21 -2.67
N GLU A 309 22.67 4.22 -3.84
CA GLU A 309 24.08 4.62 -4.00
C GLU A 309 24.21 6.10 -4.40
N SER A 310 23.12 6.77 -4.73
CA SER A 310 23.07 8.14 -5.22
C SER A 310 22.84 9.15 -4.09
#